data_45ea4d054d811a2b496127935b06332a
#
_entry.id   45ea4d054d811a2b496127935b06332a
#
_cell.length_a   1.000
_cell.length_b   1.000
_cell.length_c   1.000
_cell.angle_alpha   90.00
_cell.angle_beta   90.00
_cell.angle_gamma   90.00
#
_symmetry.space_group_name_H-M   'P 1'
#
loop_
_entity.id
_entity.type
_entity.pdbx_description
1 polymer ?
#
loop_
_entity_poly.entity_id
_entity_poly.type
_entity_poly.pdbx_seq_one_letter_code
_entity_poly.pdbx_strand_id
1 'polypeptide(L)'
;ISCRFDGGALISPTGADADTIDPRALVSITLDGETRGAGIPSSEWAMHTAIYRRYPQAEAVVHTHSDACVALSAQRRPIPAFHYMLAGFGGDDIPCAQYATFGTDALAQSAVDALENRNACLLANHGMICHAATVEKAVANAAKLETLARQYWMSAQLGAPVILDAREMETVRQRYRGYGKSRLSTRG
;
A
#
# COMPACT_ATOMS: atom_id res chain seq x y z
N ILE A 1 9.66 3.00 3.11
CA ILE A 1 8.88 4.10 2.54
C ILE A 1 9.68 4.82 1.46
N SER A 2 8.99 5.34 0.44
CA SER A 2 9.60 6.22 -0.55
C SER A 2 8.64 7.32 -0.98
N CYS A 3 9.20 8.39 -1.56
CA CYS A 3 8.44 9.40 -2.29
C CYS A 3 9.14 9.72 -3.62
N ARG A 4 8.35 10.13 -4.62
CA ARG A 4 8.86 10.53 -5.93
C ARG A 4 9.70 11.81 -5.80
N PHE A 5 10.86 11.84 -6.42
CA PHE A 5 11.78 12.96 -6.34
C PHE A 5 12.72 13.00 -7.55
N ASP A 6 12.86 14.15 -8.19
CA ASP A 6 13.84 14.43 -9.25
C ASP A 6 13.95 13.34 -10.34
N GLY A 7 12.82 12.93 -10.90
CA GLY A 7 12.77 11.87 -11.92
C GLY A 7 13.07 10.46 -11.40
N GLY A 8 13.23 10.29 -10.09
CA GLY A 8 13.44 9.04 -9.38
C GLY A 8 12.65 8.99 -8.09
N ALA A 9 13.27 8.56 -7.00
CA ALA A 9 12.67 8.52 -5.67
C ALA A 9 13.69 8.79 -4.56
N LEU A 10 13.21 9.35 -3.46
CA LEU A 10 13.85 9.23 -2.15
C LEU A 10 13.27 8.01 -1.46
N ILE A 11 14.11 7.12 -0.95
CA ILE A 11 13.70 5.88 -0.30
C ILE A 11 14.42 5.68 1.02
N SER A 12 13.77 5.06 2.00
CA SER A 12 14.40 4.67 3.25
C SER A 12 15.60 3.75 3.01
N PRO A 13 16.70 3.89 3.78
CA PRO A 13 17.84 3.01 3.67
C PRO A 13 17.49 1.56 4.08
N THR A 14 18.32 0.63 3.66
CA THR A 14 18.20 -0.78 4.11
C THR A 14 18.32 -0.88 5.63
N GLY A 15 17.53 -1.75 6.26
CA GLY A 15 17.52 -1.95 7.70
C GLY A 15 17.01 -0.75 8.52
N ALA A 16 16.35 0.23 7.89
CA ALA A 16 15.77 1.37 8.60
C ALA A 16 14.62 0.94 9.50
N ASP A 17 14.65 1.41 10.74
CA ASP A 17 13.56 1.30 11.69
C ASP A 17 12.71 2.58 11.65
N ALA A 18 11.38 2.42 11.66
CA ALA A 18 10.44 3.52 11.56
C ALA A 18 10.55 4.53 12.71
N ASP A 19 10.95 4.06 13.92
CA ASP A 19 11.06 4.89 15.12
C ASP A 19 12.37 5.67 15.19
N THR A 20 13.39 5.24 14.43
CA THR A 20 14.76 5.78 14.52
C THR A 20 15.29 6.39 13.22
N ILE A 21 14.53 6.30 12.13
CA ILE A 21 14.98 6.81 10.83
C ILE A 21 15.19 8.33 10.84
N ASP A 22 16.39 8.75 10.45
CA ASP A 22 16.67 10.16 10.19
C ASP A 22 16.23 10.51 8.76
N PRO A 23 15.40 11.54 8.53
CA PRO A 23 15.04 11.98 7.19
C PRO A 23 16.24 12.32 6.29
N ARG A 24 17.39 12.69 6.87
CA ARG A 24 18.64 12.96 6.15
C ARG A 24 19.32 11.69 5.64
N ALA A 25 18.95 10.52 6.16
CA ALA A 25 19.48 9.23 5.73
C ALA A 25 18.73 8.64 4.52
N LEU A 26 17.66 9.31 4.04
CA LEU A 26 16.96 8.88 2.84
C LEU A 26 17.91 8.85 1.64
N VAL A 27 17.82 7.79 0.86
CA VAL A 27 18.68 7.54 -0.30
C VAL A 27 17.95 7.97 -1.57
N SER A 28 18.62 8.80 -2.39
CA SER A 28 18.10 9.16 -3.72
C SER A 28 18.46 8.06 -4.72
N ILE A 29 17.46 7.57 -5.46
CA ILE A 29 17.64 6.56 -6.50
C ILE A 29 16.95 6.98 -7.80
N THR A 30 17.47 6.50 -8.93
CA THR A 30 16.74 6.53 -10.20
C THR A 30 15.59 5.50 -10.18
N LEU A 31 14.67 5.56 -11.13
CA LEU A 31 13.65 4.51 -11.25
C LEU A 31 14.28 3.15 -11.64
N ASP A 32 15.49 3.11 -12.19
CA ASP A 32 16.23 1.89 -12.51
C ASP A 32 17.07 1.38 -11.34
N GLY A 33 16.99 2.06 -10.17
CA GLY A 33 17.63 1.63 -8.93
C GLY A 33 19.07 2.12 -8.75
N GLU A 34 19.59 2.95 -9.65
CA GLU A 34 20.91 3.55 -9.48
C GLU A 34 20.89 4.56 -8.33
N THR A 35 21.78 4.39 -7.37
CA THR A 35 21.90 5.28 -6.22
C THR A 35 22.56 6.60 -6.65
N ARG A 36 21.96 7.73 -6.28
CA ARG A 36 22.51 9.07 -6.44
C ARG A 36 23.01 9.58 -5.08
N GLY A 37 24.31 9.62 -4.90
CA GLY A 37 24.94 10.05 -3.64
C GLY A 37 25.31 8.90 -2.71
N ALA A 38 25.30 9.13 -1.40
CA ALA A 38 25.70 8.16 -0.40
C ALA A 38 24.48 7.37 0.14
N GLY A 39 24.75 6.19 0.67
CA GLY A 39 23.75 5.32 1.31
C GLY A 39 23.43 4.06 0.50
N ILE A 40 22.81 3.10 1.17
CA ILE A 40 22.32 1.86 0.56
C ILE A 40 20.79 1.89 0.64
N PRO A 41 20.09 1.92 -0.48
CA PRO A 41 18.62 1.96 -0.47
C PRO A 41 18.02 0.68 0.13
N SER A 42 16.76 0.72 0.52
CA SER A 42 16.00 -0.45 0.91
C SER A 42 16.19 -1.59 -0.12
N SER A 43 16.35 -2.82 0.35
CA SER A 43 16.38 -4.01 -0.52
C SER A 43 15.12 -4.18 -1.37
N GLU A 44 14.02 -3.52 -0.99
CA GLU A 44 12.73 -3.55 -1.69
C GLU A 44 12.56 -2.41 -2.73
N TRP A 45 13.65 -1.70 -3.07
CA TRP A 45 13.61 -0.56 -4.00
C TRP A 45 12.97 -0.90 -5.34
N ALA A 46 13.20 -2.12 -5.86
CA ALA A 46 12.65 -2.59 -7.14
C ALA A 46 11.12 -2.57 -7.14
N MET A 47 10.48 -2.99 -6.04
CA MET A 47 9.03 -2.96 -5.89
C MET A 47 8.50 -1.52 -5.87
N HIS A 48 9.16 -0.61 -5.16
CA HIS A 48 8.80 0.81 -5.11
C HIS A 48 8.91 1.48 -6.49
N THR A 49 10.02 1.27 -7.18
CA THR A 49 10.23 1.89 -8.51
C THR A 49 9.33 1.30 -9.59
N ALA A 50 9.02 0.00 -9.53
CA ALA A 50 8.05 -0.63 -10.42
C ALA A 50 6.65 0.00 -10.28
N ILE A 51 6.21 0.30 -9.05
CA ILE A 51 4.96 1.03 -8.79
C ILE A 51 5.01 2.42 -9.41
N TYR A 52 6.10 3.17 -9.23
CA TYR A 52 6.24 4.50 -9.85
C TYR A 52 6.24 4.44 -11.38
N ARG A 53 6.85 3.45 -12.00
CA ARG A 53 6.82 3.26 -13.46
C ARG A 53 5.40 2.96 -13.95
N ARG A 54 4.68 2.09 -13.26
CA ARG A 54 3.34 1.64 -13.67
C ARG A 54 2.23 2.64 -13.37
N TYR A 55 2.36 3.41 -12.27
CA TYR A 55 1.35 4.33 -11.76
C TYR A 55 1.91 5.76 -11.65
N PRO A 56 1.86 6.55 -12.74
CA PRO A 56 2.42 7.92 -12.74
C PRO A 56 1.82 8.84 -11.66
N GLN A 57 0.57 8.58 -11.22
CA GLN A 57 -0.10 9.32 -10.16
C GLN A 57 0.36 8.94 -8.73
N ALA A 58 1.17 7.90 -8.60
CA ALA A 58 1.77 7.52 -7.32
C ALA A 58 2.94 8.46 -6.99
N GLU A 59 2.78 9.27 -5.95
CA GLU A 59 3.82 10.17 -5.45
C GLU A 59 4.53 9.61 -4.19
N ALA A 60 3.90 8.62 -3.53
CA ALA A 60 4.49 7.94 -2.38
C ALA A 60 4.09 6.46 -2.35
N VAL A 61 5.02 5.63 -1.86
CA VAL A 61 4.83 4.19 -1.64
C VAL A 61 5.23 3.85 -0.21
N VAL A 62 4.37 3.09 0.47
CA VAL A 62 4.62 2.54 1.81
C VAL A 62 4.51 1.02 1.76
N HIS A 63 5.57 0.36 2.22
CA HIS A 63 5.62 -1.07 2.46
C HIS A 63 5.87 -1.32 3.93
N THR A 64 5.14 -2.25 4.54
CA THR A 64 5.29 -2.63 5.95
C THR A 64 5.10 -4.12 6.15
N HIS A 65 5.71 -4.62 7.24
CA HIS A 65 5.47 -5.96 7.79
C HIS A 65 4.56 -5.87 9.02
N SER A 66 3.47 -5.09 8.92
CA SER A 66 2.54 -4.92 10.04
C SER A 66 1.80 -6.22 10.35
N ASP A 67 1.56 -6.48 11.64
CA ASP A 67 1.21 -7.81 12.19
C ASP A 67 0.00 -8.47 11.52
N ALA A 68 -1.12 -7.74 11.42
CA ALA A 68 -2.33 -8.33 10.86
C ALA A 68 -2.22 -8.53 9.33
N CYS A 69 -1.55 -7.61 8.62
CA CYS A 69 -1.27 -7.78 7.20
C CYS A 69 -0.36 -8.99 6.95
N VAL A 70 0.71 -9.17 7.73
CA VAL A 70 1.58 -10.37 7.66
C VAL A 70 0.78 -11.64 7.92
N ALA A 71 0.00 -11.68 9.01
CA ALA A 71 -0.78 -12.86 9.38
C ALA A 71 -1.76 -13.27 8.25
N LEU A 72 -2.46 -12.30 7.65
CA LEU A 72 -3.39 -12.58 6.55
C LEU A 72 -2.66 -12.90 5.25
N SER A 73 -1.54 -12.25 4.95
CA SER A 73 -0.75 -12.53 3.75
C SER A 73 -0.22 -13.97 3.73
N ALA A 74 0.04 -14.55 4.89
CA ALA A 74 0.44 -15.95 5.03
C ALA A 74 -0.66 -16.96 4.63
N GLN A 75 -1.92 -16.52 4.56
CA GLN A 75 -3.02 -17.31 4.03
C GLN A 75 -3.10 -17.28 2.50
N ARG A 76 -2.32 -16.39 1.84
CA ARG A 76 -2.28 -16.20 0.38
C ARG A 76 -3.66 -15.95 -0.24
N ARG A 77 -4.53 -15.26 0.49
CA ARG A 77 -5.91 -14.95 0.07
C ARG A 77 -6.17 -13.45 0.20
N PRO A 78 -7.07 -12.90 -0.62
CA PRO A 78 -7.47 -11.49 -0.50
C PRO A 78 -8.25 -11.26 0.80
N ILE A 79 -8.29 -10.01 1.26
CA ILE A 79 -9.26 -9.55 2.25
C ILE A 79 -10.53 -9.18 1.49
N PRO A 80 -11.65 -9.92 1.66
CA PRO A 80 -12.89 -9.67 0.91
C PRO A 80 -13.63 -8.44 1.44
N ALA A 81 -14.71 -8.04 0.77
CA ALA A 81 -15.55 -6.90 1.11
C ALA A 81 -16.31 -7.06 2.45
N PHE A 82 -15.62 -7.39 3.54
CA PHE A 82 -16.22 -7.51 4.88
C PHE A 82 -16.57 -6.16 5.50
N HIS A 83 -15.99 -5.07 4.99
CA HIS A 83 -16.15 -3.72 5.51
C HIS A 83 -16.15 -2.68 4.38
N TYR A 84 -17.10 -1.74 4.42
CA TYR A 84 -17.27 -0.73 3.36
C TYR A 84 -16.03 0.15 3.10
N MET A 85 -15.16 0.34 4.09
CA MET A 85 -13.96 1.18 3.95
C MET A 85 -12.92 0.61 2.97
N LEU A 86 -13.04 -0.66 2.57
CA LEU A 86 -12.18 -1.26 1.54
C LEU A 86 -12.32 -0.53 0.19
N ALA A 87 -13.50 0.05 -0.10
CA ALA A 87 -13.70 0.87 -1.29
C ALA A 87 -12.72 2.04 -1.43
N GLY A 88 -12.13 2.51 -0.33
CA GLY A 88 -11.09 3.54 -0.32
C GLY A 88 -9.75 3.10 -0.93
N PHE A 89 -9.59 1.80 -1.22
CA PHE A 89 -8.41 1.25 -1.86
C PHE A 89 -8.59 0.98 -3.36
N GLY A 90 -9.67 1.45 -3.96
CA GLY A 90 -9.92 1.40 -5.41
C GLY A 90 -10.83 0.27 -5.85
N GLY A 91 -11.15 -0.69 -4.98
CA GLY A 91 -12.03 -1.82 -5.30
C GLY A 91 -12.81 -2.35 -4.10
N ASP A 92 -13.23 -3.60 -4.18
CA ASP A 92 -14.10 -4.24 -3.18
C ASP A 92 -13.32 -5.16 -2.23
N ASP A 93 -12.04 -5.39 -2.52
CA ASP A 93 -11.16 -6.27 -1.77
C ASP A 93 -9.76 -5.68 -1.66
N ILE A 94 -8.92 -6.30 -0.85
CA ILE A 94 -7.47 -6.13 -0.89
C ILE A 94 -6.88 -7.42 -1.47
N PRO A 95 -6.35 -7.41 -2.69
CA PRO A 95 -5.75 -8.60 -3.29
C PRO A 95 -4.48 -9.03 -2.56
N CYS A 96 -4.10 -10.29 -2.73
CA CYS A 96 -2.84 -10.83 -2.25
C CYS A 96 -1.96 -11.17 -3.46
N ALA A 97 -0.84 -10.49 -3.60
CA ALA A 97 0.15 -10.76 -4.64
C ALA A 97 0.76 -12.16 -4.47
N GLN A 98 1.15 -12.78 -5.57
CA GLN A 98 1.83 -14.07 -5.57
C GLN A 98 3.14 -13.99 -4.79
N TYR A 99 3.52 -15.10 -4.14
CA TYR A 99 4.79 -15.16 -3.42
C TYR A 99 5.96 -15.09 -4.41
N ALA A 100 6.89 -14.23 -4.09
CA ALA A 100 8.24 -14.20 -4.66
C ALA A 100 9.22 -13.78 -3.56
N THR A 101 10.50 -14.11 -3.74
CA THR A 101 11.54 -13.76 -2.77
C THR A 101 11.71 -12.25 -2.69
N PHE A 102 11.92 -11.72 -1.49
CA PHE A 102 12.14 -10.30 -1.25
C PHE A 102 13.31 -9.74 -2.08
N GLY A 103 13.23 -8.49 -2.47
CA GLY A 103 14.27 -7.80 -3.26
C GLY A 103 14.39 -8.25 -4.71
N THR A 104 13.45 -9.05 -5.24
CA THR A 104 13.51 -9.54 -6.63
C THR A 104 12.55 -8.79 -7.55
N ASP A 105 12.88 -8.74 -8.85
CA ASP A 105 11.98 -8.22 -9.88
C ASP A 105 10.67 -9.01 -9.96
N ALA A 106 10.70 -10.30 -9.65
CA ALA A 106 9.51 -11.14 -9.60
C ALA A 106 8.52 -10.67 -8.54
N LEU A 107 9.01 -10.27 -7.34
CA LEU A 107 8.15 -9.66 -6.32
C LEU A 107 7.62 -8.31 -6.77
N ALA A 108 8.47 -7.49 -7.39
CA ALA A 108 8.06 -6.19 -7.90
C ALA A 108 6.94 -6.32 -8.94
N GLN A 109 7.06 -7.25 -9.88
CA GLN A 109 6.04 -7.51 -10.89
C GLN A 109 4.75 -8.04 -10.25
N SER A 110 4.85 -9.01 -9.33
CA SER A 110 3.68 -9.57 -8.64
C SER A 110 2.90 -8.51 -7.85
N ALA A 111 3.60 -7.58 -7.20
CA ALA A 111 2.98 -6.45 -6.51
C ALA A 111 2.25 -5.51 -7.49
N VAL A 112 2.89 -5.16 -8.61
CA VAL A 112 2.28 -4.32 -9.65
C VAL A 112 1.02 -4.96 -10.23
N ASP A 113 1.05 -6.26 -10.51
CA ASP A 113 -0.10 -7.01 -11.05
C ASP A 113 -1.27 -7.02 -10.03
N ALA A 114 -0.96 -7.25 -8.75
CA ALA A 114 -1.97 -7.25 -7.70
C ALA A 114 -2.57 -5.85 -7.45
N LEU A 115 -1.85 -4.79 -7.77
CA LEU A 115 -2.32 -3.40 -7.66
C LEU A 115 -3.19 -2.94 -8.84
N GLU A 116 -3.50 -3.82 -9.80
CA GLU A 116 -4.38 -3.43 -10.90
C GLU A 116 -5.74 -2.95 -10.38
N ASN A 117 -6.08 -1.68 -10.69
CA ASN A 117 -7.28 -0.98 -10.16
C ASN A 117 -7.35 -0.90 -8.63
N ARG A 118 -6.23 -1.04 -7.94
CA ARG A 118 -6.07 -0.94 -6.48
C ARG A 118 -4.92 -0.01 -6.13
N ASN A 119 -4.92 0.51 -4.92
CA ASN A 119 -3.79 1.28 -4.39
C ASN A 119 -3.15 0.63 -3.15
N ALA A 120 -3.54 -0.61 -2.85
CA ALA A 120 -2.93 -1.44 -1.82
C ALA A 120 -3.12 -2.92 -2.12
N CYS A 121 -2.16 -3.75 -1.72
CA CYS A 121 -2.26 -5.21 -1.74
C CYS A 121 -1.48 -5.84 -0.57
N LEU A 122 -1.84 -7.07 -0.22
CA LEU A 122 -1.00 -7.95 0.58
C LEU A 122 0.07 -8.57 -0.34
N LEU A 123 1.21 -8.92 0.25
CA LEU A 123 2.30 -9.66 -0.39
C LEU A 123 2.40 -11.03 0.29
N ALA A 124 2.17 -12.11 -0.45
CA ALA A 124 2.08 -13.46 0.12
C ALA A 124 3.27 -13.79 1.02
N ASN A 125 3.02 -14.21 2.29
CA ASN A 125 4.02 -14.54 3.32
C ASN A 125 5.05 -13.43 3.58
N HIS A 126 4.66 -12.14 3.44
CA HIS A 126 5.60 -11.04 3.51
C HIS A 126 5.02 -9.85 4.30
N GLY A 127 3.97 -9.23 3.81
CA GLY A 127 3.40 -8.03 4.41
C GLY A 127 2.40 -7.35 3.47
N MET A 128 2.49 -6.03 3.38
CA MET A 128 1.62 -5.23 2.52
C MET A 128 2.41 -4.13 1.80
N ILE A 129 1.86 -3.63 0.69
CA ILE A 129 2.33 -2.43 0.03
C ILE A 129 1.14 -1.57 -0.39
N CYS A 130 1.30 -0.26 -0.30
CA CYS A 130 0.33 0.68 -0.84
C CYS A 130 0.99 1.92 -1.42
N HIS A 131 0.27 2.62 -2.30
CA HIS A 131 0.70 3.90 -2.86
C HIS A 131 -0.39 4.97 -2.75
N ALA A 132 0.01 6.23 -2.85
CA ALA A 132 -0.90 7.37 -2.88
C ALA A 132 -0.27 8.59 -3.57
N ALA A 133 -1.10 9.64 -3.77
CA ALA A 133 -0.67 10.92 -4.35
C ALA A 133 0.08 11.83 -3.36
N THR A 134 0.23 11.46 -2.10
CA THR A 134 1.06 12.15 -1.10
C THR A 134 1.60 11.17 -0.06
N VAL A 135 2.68 11.55 0.62
CA VAL A 135 3.28 10.74 1.70
C VAL A 135 2.28 10.53 2.85
N GLU A 136 1.60 11.59 3.28
CA GLU A 136 0.63 11.53 4.38
C GLU A 136 -0.51 10.57 4.04
N LYS A 137 -0.98 10.60 2.78
CA LYS A 137 -2.04 9.70 2.33
C LYS A 137 -1.58 8.26 2.24
N ALA A 138 -0.35 8.01 1.79
CA ALA A 138 0.23 6.66 1.74
C ALA A 138 0.39 6.07 3.14
N VAL A 139 0.90 6.84 4.11
CA VAL A 139 1.02 6.43 5.52
C VAL A 139 -0.36 6.18 6.13
N ALA A 140 -1.33 7.07 5.91
CA ALA A 140 -2.71 6.87 6.38
C ALA A 140 -3.36 5.63 5.77
N ASN A 141 -3.08 5.31 4.49
CA ASN A 141 -3.56 4.10 3.84
C ASN A 141 -2.93 2.84 4.47
N ALA A 142 -1.63 2.85 4.75
CA ALA A 142 -0.95 1.74 5.41
C ALA A 142 -1.54 1.44 6.80
N ALA A 143 -1.70 2.46 7.64
CA ALA A 143 -2.31 2.33 8.96
C ALA A 143 -3.78 1.85 8.89
N LYS A 144 -4.53 2.35 7.90
CA LYS A 144 -5.91 1.93 7.66
C LYS A 144 -6.00 0.49 7.20
N LEU A 145 -5.10 0.05 6.32
CA LEU A 145 -5.06 -1.34 5.86
C LEU A 145 -4.75 -2.30 7.01
N GLU A 146 -3.76 -1.99 7.85
CA GLU A 146 -3.47 -2.78 9.05
C GLU A 146 -4.68 -2.87 9.98
N THR A 147 -5.39 -1.75 10.21
CA THR A 147 -6.62 -1.73 11.02
C THR A 147 -7.69 -2.65 10.43
N LEU A 148 -7.96 -2.57 9.11
CA LEU A 148 -8.95 -3.41 8.44
C LEU A 148 -8.53 -4.89 8.42
N ALA A 149 -7.25 -5.17 8.22
CA ALA A 149 -6.70 -6.52 8.29
C ALA A 149 -6.94 -7.16 9.67
N ARG A 150 -6.66 -6.39 10.73
CA ARG A 150 -6.92 -6.82 12.12
C ARG A 150 -8.41 -7.05 12.38
N GLN A 151 -9.27 -6.14 11.94
CA GLN A 151 -10.73 -6.28 12.09
C GLN A 151 -11.27 -7.50 11.32
N TYR A 152 -10.77 -7.75 10.11
CA TYR A 152 -11.13 -8.95 9.34
C TYR A 152 -10.71 -10.22 10.06
N TRP A 153 -9.46 -10.29 10.52
CA TRP A 153 -8.95 -11.43 11.30
C TRP A 153 -9.80 -11.68 12.54
N MET A 154 -10.09 -10.64 13.34
CA MET A 154 -10.92 -10.75 14.56
C MET A 154 -12.33 -11.22 14.23
N SER A 155 -12.96 -10.68 13.19
CA SER A 155 -14.29 -11.10 12.75
C SER A 155 -14.31 -12.57 12.33
N ALA A 156 -13.28 -13.02 11.62
CA ALA A 156 -13.16 -14.42 11.19
C ALA A 156 -13.03 -15.42 12.35
N GLN A 157 -12.59 -14.99 13.54
CA GLN A 157 -12.58 -15.84 14.74
C GLN A 157 -13.99 -16.08 15.30
N LEU A 158 -14.93 -15.19 15.02
CA LEU A 158 -16.33 -15.30 15.47
C LEU A 158 -17.20 -16.11 14.49
N GLY A 159 -16.65 -16.50 13.35
CA GLY A 159 -17.34 -17.22 12.28
C GLY A 159 -17.05 -16.58 10.92
N ALA A 160 -17.69 -17.06 9.86
CA ALA A 160 -17.54 -16.48 8.53
C ALA A 160 -18.13 -15.06 8.50
N PRO A 161 -17.36 -14.01 8.21
CA PRO A 161 -17.90 -12.65 8.08
C PRO A 161 -18.92 -12.57 6.95
N VAL A 162 -19.97 -11.77 7.14
CA VAL A 162 -20.89 -11.42 6.05
C VAL A 162 -20.16 -10.46 5.10
N ILE A 163 -20.17 -10.81 3.82
CA ILE A 163 -19.48 -10.04 2.78
C ILE A 163 -20.50 -9.14 2.07
N LEU A 164 -20.16 -7.85 1.94
CA LEU A 164 -20.98 -6.89 1.20
C LEU A 164 -20.99 -7.27 -0.29
N ASP A 165 -22.16 -7.21 -0.89
CA ASP A 165 -22.29 -7.51 -2.31
C ASP A 165 -21.80 -6.37 -3.22
N ALA A 166 -21.69 -6.62 -4.52
CA ALA A 166 -21.20 -5.66 -5.49
C ALA A 166 -22.07 -4.38 -5.56
N ARG A 167 -23.38 -4.48 -5.29
CA ARG A 167 -24.32 -3.35 -5.29
C ARG A 167 -24.10 -2.46 -4.07
N GLU A 168 -23.92 -3.08 -2.91
CA GLU A 168 -23.60 -2.37 -1.67
C GLU A 168 -22.28 -1.63 -1.81
N MET A 169 -21.24 -2.28 -2.33
CA MET A 169 -19.92 -1.68 -2.53
C MET A 169 -19.95 -0.59 -3.60
N GLU A 170 -20.74 -0.71 -4.68
CA GLU A 170 -20.90 0.37 -5.66
C GLU A 170 -21.57 1.60 -5.03
N THR A 171 -22.58 1.39 -4.19
CA THR A 171 -23.20 2.49 -3.43
C THR A 171 -22.20 3.22 -2.55
N VAL A 172 -21.28 2.48 -1.91
CA VAL A 172 -20.19 3.06 -1.12
C VAL A 172 -19.23 3.86 -2.00
N ARG A 173 -18.77 3.31 -3.14
CA ARG A 173 -17.87 4.02 -4.08
C ARG A 173 -18.48 5.33 -4.57
N GLN A 174 -19.77 5.36 -4.86
CA GLN A 174 -20.48 6.58 -5.26
C GLN A 174 -20.43 7.64 -4.15
N ARG A 175 -20.63 7.27 -2.89
CA ARG A 175 -20.50 8.17 -1.74
C ARG A 175 -19.06 8.67 -1.55
N TYR A 176 -18.05 7.81 -1.74
CA TYR A 176 -16.64 8.21 -1.64
C TYR A 176 -16.25 9.27 -2.66
N ARG A 177 -16.82 9.29 -3.88
CA ARG A 177 -16.55 10.34 -4.91
C ARG A 177 -16.91 11.74 -4.43
N GLY A 178 -17.86 11.88 -3.51
CA GLY A 178 -18.29 13.16 -2.91
C GLY A 178 -17.72 13.43 -1.52
N TYR A 179 -17.08 12.44 -0.89
CA TYR A 179 -16.65 12.55 0.50
C TYR A 179 -15.44 13.48 0.66
N GLY A 180 -15.55 14.46 1.55
CA GLY A 180 -14.46 15.42 1.82
C GLY A 180 -14.47 16.68 0.96
N LYS A 181 -15.31 16.78 -0.09
CA LYS A 181 -15.38 17.97 -0.96
C LYS A 181 -16.25 19.11 -0.38
N SER A 182 -17.08 18.84 0.62
CA SER A 182 -18.07 19.81 1.15
C SER A 182 -17.54 20.70 2.30
N ARG A 183 -16.28 20.63 2.70
CA ARG A 183 -15.74 21.44 3.80
C ARG A 183 -14.91 22.66 3.40
N LEU A 184 -14.76 22.96 2.11
CA LEU A 184 -13.96 24.10 1.64
C LEU A 184 -14.76 25.28 1.11
N SER A 185 -16.12 25.24 1.14
CA SER A 185 -16.94 26.32 0.54
C SER A 185 -17.65 27.24 1.54
N THR A 186 -17.33 27.20 2.84
CA THR A 186 -17.93 28.12 3.83
C THR A 186 -16.89 28.75 4.73
N ARG A 187 -16.00 29.55 4.17
CA ARG A 187 -15.34 30.70 4.80
C ARG A 187 -14.97 31.66 3.66
N GLY A 188 -15.96 32.44 3.23
CA GLY A 188 -15.76 33.71 2.57
C GLY A 188 -15.97 34.81 3.60
#